data_d821afe223b5f8f44b376a88ae4e2087
#
_entry.id   d821afe223b5f8f44b376a88ae4e2087
#
_cell.length_a   1.000
_cell.length_b   1.000
_cell.length_c   1.000
_cell.angle_alpha   90.00
_cell.angle_beta   90.00
_cell.angle_gamma   90.00
#
_symmetry.space_group_name_H-M   'P 1'
#
loop_
_entity.id
_entity.type
_entity.pdbx_description
1 polymer ?
#
loop_
_entity_poly.entity_id
_entity_poly.type
_entity_poly.pdbx_seq_one_letter_code
_entity_poly.pdbx_strand_id
1 'polypeptide(L)'
;MRVVVSSASTSHVACIGNNKVGGRRLIVGKEVKKLVELSQLIAEAMPAYSKKLPKKELPNFMVKLISYLDSSAKMMIPDLGILMQTDPSYAEDLLGFKFKPAKDCISENAKSVVRLGLV
;
A
#
# COMPACT_ATOMS: atom_id res chain seq x y z
N MET A 1 -4.90 -9.41 5.08
CA MET A 1 -4.08 -8.84 3.98
C MET A 1 -3.54 -7.49 4.41
N ARG A 2 -2.30 -7.21 4.08
CA ARG A 2 -1.61 -5.95 4.38
C ARG A 2 -1.06 -5.35 3.10
N VAL A 3 -0.99 -4.02 3.06
CA VAL A 3 -0.51 -3.25 1.91
C VAL A 3 0.58 -2.31 2.38
N VAL A 4 1.69 -2.28 1.66
CA VAL A 4 2.76 -1.30 1.87
C VAL A 4 2.41 -0.03 1.13
N VAL A 5 2.36 1.08 1.84
CA VAL A 5 2.09 2.40 1.27
C VAL A 5 3.40 3.13 1.02
N SER A 6 3.60 3.59 -0.20
CA SER A 6 4.87 4.19 -0.61
C SER A 6 4.69 5.40 -1.55
N SER A 7 5.71 6.23 -1.59
CA SER A 7 5.86 7.33 -2.55
C SER A 7 6.83 6.95 -3.67
N ALA A 8 6.53 5.85 -4.36
CA ALA A 8 7.45 5.23 -5.33
C ALA A 8 7.85 6.16 -6.48
N SER A 9 6.91 6.91 -7.06
CA SER A 9 7.17 7.82 -8.18
C SER A 9 8.20 8.89 -7.82
N THR A 10 8.04 9.54 -6.67
CA THR A 10 8.99 10.56 -6.19
C THR A 10 10.37 9.96 -5.97
N SER A 11 10.44 8.73 -5.44
CA SER A 11 11.70 8.03 -5.21
C SER A 11 12.42 7.69 -6.52
N HIS A 12 11.70 7.27 -7.56
CA HIS A 12 12.30 7.01 -8.87
C HIS A 12 12.92 8.29 -9.46
N VAL A 13 12.21 9.40 -9.41
CA VAL A 13 12.72 10.69 -9.88
C VAL A 13 13.96 11.12 -9.09
N ALA A 14 13.93 10.97 -7.75
CA ALA A 14 15.05 11.34 -6.89
C ALA A 14 16.30 10.46 -7.06
N CYS A 15 16.15 9.25 -7.63
CA CYS A 15 17.27 8.38 -7.97
C CYS A 15 17.99 8.80 -9.26
N ILE A 16 17.29 9.54 -10.15
CA ILE A 16 17.87 9.97 -11.43
C ILE A 16 18.98 10.99 -11.18
N GLY A 17 20.19 10.68 -11.63
CA GLY A 17 21.35 11.55 -11.45
C GLY A 17 21.95 11.56 -10.04
N ASN A 18 21.45 10.74 -9.13
CA ASN A 18 21.99 10.64 -7.78
C ASN A 18 23.04 9.53 -7.69
N ASN A 19 24.31 9.91 -7.73
CA ASN A 19 25.45 8.97 -7.70
C ASN A 19 25.54 8.16 -6.39
N LYS A 20 24.89 8.60 -5.31
CA LYS A 20 24.92 7.93 -4.00
C LYS A 20 24.08 6.65 -3.99
N VAL A 21 23.12 6.51 -4.89
CA VAL A 21 22.18 5.38 -4.93
C VAL A 21 22.61 4.26 -5.89
N GLY A 22 23.66 4.49 -6.69
CA GLY A 22 24.16 3.52 -7.68
C GLY A 22 24.52 2.18 -7.04
N GLY A 23 23.98 1.08 -7.60
CA GLY A 23 24.22 -0.27 -7.09
C GLY A 23 23.58 -0.61 -5.73
N ARG A 24 22.74 0.26 -5.19
CA ARG A 24 22.07 0.09 -3.89
C ARG A 24 20.62 -0.31 -4.05
N ARG A 25 20.10 -1.06 -3.06
CA ARG A 25 18.69 -1.43 -2.96
C ARG A 25 18.02 -0.52 -1.93
N LEU A 26 17.00 0.20 -2.33
CA LEU A 26 16.24 1.12 -1.47
C LEU A 26 14.86 0.56 -1.19
N ILE A 27 14.48 0.53 0.10
CA ILE A 27 13.13 0.17 0.52
C ILE A 27 12.28 1.45 0.54
N VAL A 28 11.29 1.51 -0.33
CA VAL A 28 10.44 2.69 -0.54
C VAL A 28 9.05 2.45 0.06
N GLY A 29 8.98 1.91 1.25
CA GLY A 29 7.72 1.66 1.94
C GLY A 29 7.76 2.26 3.32
N LYS A 30 6.85 3.19 3.65
CA LYS A 30 6.83 3.85 4.95
C LYS A 30 5.96 3.15 5.96
N GLU A 31 4.76 2.78 5.56
CA GLU A 31 3.76 2.24 6.46
C GLU A 31 3.14 0.97 5.88
N VAL A 32 2.92 0.00 6.75
CA VAL A 32 2.17 -1.21 6.41
C VAL A 32 0.79 -1.09 7.04
N LYS A 33 -0.25 -1.09 6.21
CA LYS A 33 -1.64 -0.97 6.64
C LYS A 33 -2.42 -2.24 6.35
N LYS A 34 -3.35 -2.56 7.22
CA LYS A 34 -4.33 -3.61 6.96
C LYS A 34 -5.32 -3.15 5.89
N LEU A 35 -5.90 -4.10 5.15
CA LEU A 35 -6.88 -3.79 4.10
C LEU A 35 -8.07 -2.99 4.64
N VAL A 36 -8.54 -3.29 5.85
CA VAL A 36 -9.65 -2.56 6.50
C VAL A 36 -9.26 -1.13 6.85
N GLU A 37 -8.04 -0.90 7.36
CA GLU A 37 -7.52 0.45 7.62
C GLU A 37 -7.40 1.26 6.32
N LEU A 38 -6.93 0.61 5.25
CA LEU A 38 -6.88 1.21 3.91
C LEU A 38 -8.28 1.62 3.44
N SER A 39 -9.26 0.73 3.61
CA SER A 39 -10.66 1.00 3.26
C SER A 39 -11.25 2.16 4.05
N GLN A 40 -10.93 2.28 5.33
CA GLN A 40 -11.35 3.39 6.17
C GLN A 40 -10.77 4.73 5.67
N LEU A 41 -9.47 4.76 5.35
CA LEU A 41 -8.82 5.95 4.81
C LEU A 41 -9.42 6.38 3.46
N ILE A 42 -9.77 5.42 2.60
CA ILE A 42 -10.45 5.69 1.33
C ILE A 42 -11.88 6.21 1.59
N ALA A 43 -12.61 5.60 2.54
CA ALA A 43 -13.96 6.05 2.89
C ALA A 43 -13.99 7.46 3.47
N GLU A 44 -12.98 7.84 4.27
CA GLU A 44 -12.81 9.21 4.76
C GLU A 44 -12.55 10.20 3.62
N ALA A 45 -11.67 9.82 2.68
CA ALA A 45 -11.33 10.67 1.54
C ALA A 45 -12.47 10.78 0.52
N MET A 46 -13.30 9.74 0.40
CA MET A 46 -14.34 9.61 -0.62
C MET A 46 -15.60 8.90 -0.06
N PRO A 47 -16.45 9.60 0.70
CA PRO A 47 -17.63 9.01 1.35
C PRO A 47 -18.62 8.35 0.38
N ALA A 48 -18.72 8.83 -0.86
CA ALA A 48 -19.60 8.28 -1.90
C ALA A 48 -19.32 6.81 -2.22
N TYR A 49 -18.08 6.37 -2.07
CA TYR A 49 -17.62 5.01 -2.36
C TYR A 49 -17.58 4.09 -1.13
N SER A 50 -17.87 4.61 0.06
CA SER A 50 -17.78 3.88 1.33
C SER A 50 -18.61 2.59 1.38
N LYS A 51 -19.70 2.52 0.62
CA LYS A 51 -20.58 1.33 0.54
C LYS A 51 -19.93 0.17 -0.23
N LYS A 52 -19.01 0.44 -1.14
CA LYS A 52 -18.31 -0.56 -1.97
C LYS A 52 -17.06 -1.13 -1.28
N LEU A 53 -16.62 -0.53 -0.19
CA LEU A 53 -15.38 -0.89 0.48
C LEU A 53 -15.60 -1.96 1.56
N PRO A 54 -14.66 -2.89 1.75
CA PRO A 54 -14.74 -3.90 2.80
C PRO A 54 -14.67 -3.24 4.18
N LYS A 55 -15.67 -3.51 5.02
CA LYS A 55 -15.78 -2.94 6.37
C LYS A 55 -15.21 -3.85 7.46
N LYS A 56 -15.04 -5.13 7.16
CA LYS A 56 -14.57 -6.14 8.13
C LYS A 56 -13.47 -7.00 7.52
N GLU A 57 -12.54 -7.42 8.37
CA GLU A 57 -11.57 -8.42 7.98
C GLU A 57 -12.27 -9.79 7.88
N LEU A 58 -12.01 -10.50 6.80
CA LEU A 58 -12.39 -11.91 6.69
C LEU A 58 -11.50 -12.73 7.64
N PRO A 59 -12.08 -13.60 8.47
CA PRO A 59 -11.29 -14.50 9.29
C PRO A 59 -10.42 -15.41 8.41
N ASN A 60 -9.22 -15.71 8.89
CA ASN A 60 -8.21 -16.46 8.12
C ASN A 60 -8.74 -17.80 7.59
N PHE A 61 -9.65 -18.46 8.32
CA PHE A 61 -10.25 -19.72 7.87
C PHE A 61 -11.13 -19.52 6.63
N MET A 62 -11.83 -18.39 6.55
CA MET A 62 -12.73 -18.07 5.42
C MET A 62 -11.91 -17.75 4.16
N VAL A 63 -10.77 -17.06 4.32
CA VAL A 63 -9.84 -16.82 3.20
C VAL A 63 -9.30 -18.14 2.66
N LYS A 64 -8.96 -19.08 3.55
CA LYS A 64 -8.55 -20.44 3.14
C LYS A 64 -9.66 -21.19 2.40
N LEU A 65 -10.91 -21.09 2.85
CA LEU A 65 -12.03 -21.73 2.19
C LEU A 65 -12.27 -21.16 0.79
N ILE A 66 -12.26 -19.84 0.65
CA ILE A 66 -12.40 -19.14 -0.64
C ILE A 66 -11.25 -19.49 -1.59
N SER A 67 -10.04 -19.71 -1.06
CA SER A 67 -8.88 -20.06 -1.88
C SER A 67 -8.99 -21.39 -2.63
N TYR A 68 -9.89 -22.27 -2.24
CA TYR A 68 -10.21 -23.48 -2.99
C TYR A 68 -11.04 -23.19 -4.25
N LEU A 69 -11.79 -22.09 -4.24
CA LEU A 69 -12.68 -21.69 -5.34
C LEU A 69 -12.06 -20.61 -6.22
N ASP A 70 -11.18 -19.78 -5.66
CA ASP A 70 -10.57 -18.65 -6.36
C ASP A 70 -9.03 -18.70 -6.25
N SER A 71 -8.39 -18.79 -7.41
CA SER A 71 -6.93 -18.82 -7.56
C SER A 71 -6.27 -17.53 -7.03
N SER A 72 -6.95 -16.39 -7.11
CA SER A 72 -6.46 -15.10 -6.60
C SER A 72 -6.37 -15.09 -5.07
N ALA A 73 -7.34 -15.71 -4.39
CA ALA A 73 -7.34 -15.86 -2.94
C ALA A 73 -6.20 -16.78 -2.46
N LYS A 74 -5.79 -17.75 -3.27
CA LYS A 74 -4.68 -18.66 -2.97
C LYS A 74 -3.33 -17.92 -2.84
N MET A 75 -3.12 -16.87 -3.64
CA MET A 75 -1.90 -16.04 -3.56
C MET A 75 -1.80 -15.25 -2.25
N MET A 76 -2.91 -15.06 -1.53
CA MET A 76 -2.95 -14.33 -0.26
C MET A 76 -2.60 -15.21 0.95
N ILE A 77 -2.61 -16.54 0.80
CA ILE A 77 -2.38 -17.47 1.92
C ILE A 77 -0.99 -17.30 2.56
N PRO A 78 0.12 -17.16 1.80
CA PRO A 78 1.45 -17.01 2.37
C PRO A 78 1.59 -15.78 3.27
N ASP A 79 0.82 -14.71 3.00
CA ASP A 79 0.90 -13.43 3.72
C ASP A 79 -0.02 -13.39 4.96
N LEU A 80 -0.82 -14.44 5.19
CA LEU A 80 -1.72 -14.52 6.34
C LEU A 80 -0.92 -14.67 7.65
N GLY A 81 -1.08 -13.70 8.53
CA GLY A 81 -0.44 -13.72 9.85
C GLY A 81 0.99 -13.18 9.91
N ILE A 82 1.61 -12.84 8.79
CA ILE A 82 2.96 -12.28 8.76
C ILE A 82 2.90 -10.80 9.15
N LEU A 83 3.71 -10.42 10.14
CA LEU A 83 3.98 -9.03 10.52
C LEU A 83 5.11 -8.48 9.64
N MET A 84 4.75 -7.92 8.50
CA MET A 84 5.73 -7.21 7.69
C MET A 84 5.95 -5.82 8.29
N GLN A 85 7.20 -5.47 8.54
CA GLN A 85 7.62 -4.12 8.92
C GLN A 85 8.63 -3.64 7.90
N THR A 86 8.55 -2.36 7.53
CA THR A 86 9.48 -1.73 6.61
C THR A 86 10.13 -0.54 7.32
N ASP A 87 11.45 -0.43 7.20
CA ASP A 87 12.21 0.73 7.66
C ASP A 87 12.71 1.51 6.44
N PRO A 88 12.13 2.67 6.15
CA PRO A 88 12.53 3.50 5.02
C PRO A 88 13.66 4.47 5.34
N SER A 89 14.15 4.54 6.58
CA SER A 89 15.10 5.57 7.04
C SER A 89 16.34 5.67 6.16
N TYR A 90 16.91 4.54 5.79
CA TYR A 90 18.07 4.51 4.88
C TYR A 90 17.77 5.12 3.50
N ALA A 91 16.59 4.89 2.96
CA ALA A 91 16.17 5.47 1.68
C ALA A 91 15.87 6.97 1.83
N GLU A 92 15.23 7.38 2.93
CA GLU A 92 14.95 8.78 3.22
C GLU A 92 16.25 9.59 3.36
N ASP A 93 17.26 9.05 4.03
CA ASP A 93 18.57 9.69 4.20
C ASP A 93 19.33 9.83 2.88
N LEU A 94 19.34 8.78 2.05
CA LEU A 94 20.03 8.82 0.76
C LEU A 94 19.34 9.71 -0.28
N LEU A 95 18.01 9.75 -0.26
CA LEU A 95 17.22 10.52 -1.22
C LEU A 95 17.01 11.98 -0.76
N GLY A 96 17.26 12.28 0.51
CA GLY A 96 17.17 13.62 1.09
C GLY A 96 15.74 14.14 1.27
N PHE A 97 14.74 13.26 1.31
CA PHE A 97 13.35 13.63 1.60
C PHE A 97 12.65 12.57 2.46
N LYS A 98 11.58 12.97 3.15
CA LYS A 98 10.74 12.06 3.92
C LYS A 98 9.54 11.59 3.10
N PHE A 99 9.21 10.31 3.23
CA PHE A 99 8.03 9.76 2.56
C PHE A 99 6.72 10.32 3.14
N LYS A 100 5.75 10.54 2.26
CA LYS A 100 4.41 11.00 2.66
C LYS A 100 3.74 10.00 3.59
N PRO A 101 2.88 10.46 4.53
CA PRO A 101 2.02 9.59 5.33
C PRO A 101 1.08 8.75 4.43
N ALA A 102 0.73 7.56 4.91
CA ALA A 102 -0.18 6.65 4.18
C ALA A 102 -1.50 7.33 3.82
N LYS A 103 -2.06 8.14 4.72
CA LYS A 103 -3.33 8.85 4.51
C LYS A 103 -3.31 9.72 3.25
N ASP A 104 -2.23 10.48 3.06
CA ASP A 104 -2.11 11.41 1.93
C ASP A 104 -1.93 10.63 0.62
N CYS A 105 -1.05 9.62 0.62
CA CYS A 105 -0.83 8.78 -0.56
C CYS A 105 -2.10 8.07 -1.02
N ILE A 106 -2.86 7.51 -0.08
CA ILE A 106 -4.10 6.78 -0.37
C ILE A 106 -5.18 7.74 -0.89
N SER A 107 -5.31 8.90 -0.26
CA SER A 107 -6.28 9.92 -0.68
C SER A 107 -5.98 10.44 -2.09
N GLU A 108 -4.73 10.76 -2.39
CA GLU A 108 -4.30 11.20 -3.73
C GLU A 108 -4.55 10.11 -4.79
N ASN A 109 -4.22 8.86 -4.47
CA ASN A 109 -4.44 7.73 -5.37
C ASN A 109 -5.94 7.51 -5.62
N ALA A 110 -6.76 7.44 -4.58
CA ALA A 110 -8.21 7.25 -4.71
C ALA A 110 -8.86 8.34 -5.59
N LYS A 111 -8.52 9.61 -5.36
CA LYS A 111 -8.98 10.73 -6.19
C LYS A 111 -8.55 10.59 -7.65
N SER A 112 -7.32 10.12 -7.87
CA SER A 112 -6.78 9.92 -9.21
C SER A 112 -7.51 8.82 -9.98
N VAL A 113 -7.80 7.70 -9.32
CA VAL A 113 -8.54 6.56 -9.90
C VAL A 113 -9.94 6.98 -10.35
N VAL A 114 -10.64 7.76 -9.53
CA VAL A 114 -11.97 8.30 -9.89
C VAL A 114 -11.89 9.30 -11.03
N ARG A 115 -10.91 10.22 -10.98
CA ARG A 115 -10.71 11.21 -12.06
C ARG A 115 -10.45 10.54 -13.42
N LEU A 116 -9.78 9.40 -13.41
CA LEU A 116 -9.48 8.62 -14.62
C LEU A 116 -10.64 7.71 -15.05
N GLY A 117 -11.74 7.68 -14.32
CA GLY A 117 -12.91 6.86 -14.65
C GLY A 117 -12.69 5.36 -14.54
N LEU A 118 -11.77 4.93 -13.66
CA LEU A 118 -11.44 3.51 -13.48
C LEU A 118 -12.37 2.79 -12.50
N VAL A 119 -13.26 3.51 -11.80
CA VAL A 119 -14.29 3.02 -10.87
C VAL A 119 -15.57 3.82 -10.98
#